data_734e02a83d013361f7603f9a2256439a
#
_entry.id   734e02a83d013361f7603f9a2256439a
#
_cell.length_a   1.000
_cell.length_b   1.000
_cell.length_c   1.000
_cell.angle_alpha   90.00
_cell.angle_beta   90.00
_cell.angle_gamma   90.00
#
_symmetry.space_group_name_H-M   'P 1'
#
loop_
_entity.id
_entity.type
_entity.pdbx_description
1 polymer ?
#
loop_
_entity_poly.entity_id
_entity_poly.type
_entity_poly.pdbx_seq_one_letter_code
_entity_poly.pdbx_strand_id
1 'polypeptide(L)'
;MKKRALISVFDKTGILEFAQFLNQKGVEIISTGGTYKFLKENGLSVIDVSEVTNFKEMLDGRVKTLHPNIHGGILAIRDNKEHMDTIAKEGIETIDYVVVNLYPFFREVQTDKTFDEKIEFIDIGGPTMLRSAAKSFKDVTVICETEDYEKVMEEIENNGEVSFETKKRLAGKVFNLTSAYDAAISNFLLEEEYPKYLNVSYEKKFDLRYGENPHQSSAYYVSTTENGSMKDFVQLNGKELSFNNIRDMDIAWKVANEFDEIACCAVKHSTPCGVAVADDVFTAYKKAHDCDPVSIFGGIVAINREIDAKTAQELNKIFLEIVIAPAFTDEALEILKFKKNLRVIKCEVAKPQDKVEYVKVDGGILVQQTNQKMIDNMEVVTKKQPTEQELKDMELGMKVVKHVKSNAIVVVKDGAATGVGTGQTNRIWATQHALEHAKEDLESLEGAVLASDAFFPFRDCVDEAAKYGIKALVQPGGSIRDKESIEAADEHGMTMVFTGIRHFKH
;
A
#
# COMPACT_ATOMS: atom_id res chain seq x y z
N MET A 1 -24.96 -21.54 -36.99
CA MET A 1 -23.60 -22.07 -36.71
C MET A 1 -23.55 -22.50 -35.26
N LYS A 2 -22.77 -23.52 -34.94
CA LYS A 2 -22.56 -23.96 -33.57
C LYS A 2 -21.70 -22.94 -32.84
N LYS A 3 -22.11 -22.52 -31.62
CA LYS A 3 -21.29 -21.61 -30.83
C LYS A 3 -20.01 -22.28 -30.35
N ARG A 4 -18.91 -21.53 -30.24
CA ARG A 4 -17.59 -22.01 -29.80
C ARG A 4 -17.02 -21.21 -28.65
N ALA A 5 -16.37 -21.91 -27.73
CA ALA A 5 -15.64 -21.29 -26.62
C ALA A 5 -14.16 -21.68 -26.70
N LEU A 6 -13.28 -20.67 -26.67
CA LEU A 6 -11.84 -20.85 -26.50
C LEU A 6 -11.50 -20.66 -25.02
N ILE A 7 -11.03 -21.73 -24.37
CA ILE A 7 -10.72 -21.76 -22.94
C ILE A 7 -9.24 -22.05 -22.72
N SER A 8 -8.52 -21.10 -22.16
CA SER A 8 -7.09 -21.23 -21.82
C SER A 8 -6.79 -20.50 -20.51
N VAL A 9 -6.79 -21.22 -19.41
CA VAL A 9 -6.65 -20.63 -18.07
C VAL A 9 -5.44 -21.23 -17.34
N PHE A 10 -4.71 -20.38 -16.60
CA PHE A 10 -3.67 -20.81 -15.66
C PHE A 10 -4.31 -21.33 -14.38
N ASP A 11 -5.13 -20.52 -13.73
CA ASP A 11 -5.95 -20.90 -12.58
C ASP A 11 -7.18 -21.69 -13.06
N LYS A 12 -7.34 -22.89 -12.52
CA LYS A 12 -8.41 -23.85 -12.90
C LYS A 12 -9.66 -23.72 -12.02
N THR A 13 -9.69 -22.78 -11.08
CA THR A 13 -10.81 -22.58 -10.17
C THR A 13 -12.11 -22.32 -10.94
N GLY A 14 -13.14 -23.13 -10.69
CA GLY A 14 -14.46 -23.01 -11.30
C GLY A 14 -14.56 -23.33 -12.80
N ILE A 15 -13.43 -23.52 -13.52
CA ILE A 15 -13.44 -23.66 -14.98
C ILE A 15 -14.12 -24.97 -15.44
N LEU A 16 -14.04 -26.04 -14.67
CA LEU A 16 -14.67 -27.30 -15.03
C LEU A 16 -16.19 -27.15 -15.08
N GLU A 17 -16.78 -26.57 -14.04
CA GLU A 17 -18.23 -26.33 -13.95
C GLU A 17 -18.69 -25.40 -15.07
N PHE A 18 -17.97 -24.30 -15.30
CA PHE A 18 -18.28 -23.36 -16.37
C PHE A 18 -18.21 -24.02 -17.76
N ALA A 19 -17.18 -24.83 -18.05
CA ALA A 19 -17.02 -25.53 -19.32
C ALA A 19 -18.11 -26.62 -19.51
N GLN A 20 -18.47 -27.35 -18.44
CA GLN A 20 -19.57 -28.29 -18.44
C GLN A 20 -20.89 -27.64 -18.78
N PHE A 21 -21.19 -26.48 -18.15
CA PHE A 21 -22.37 -25.68 -18.43
C PHE A 21 -22.43 -25.25 -19.91
N LEU A 22 -21.36 -24.68 -20.45
CA LEU A 22 -21.29 -24.29 -21.86
C LEU A 22 -21.50 -25.49 -22.79
N ASN A 23 -20.90 -26.64 -22.50
CA ASN A 23 -21.06 -27.86 -23.29
C ASN A 23 -22.50 -28.35 -23.26
N GLN A 24 -23.19 -28.32 -22.11
CA GLN A 24 -24.61 -28.65 -21.98
C GLN A 24 -25.52 -27.74 -22.83
N LYS A 25 -25.13 -26.46 -22.99
CA LYS A 25 -25.81 -25.49 -23.87
C LYS A 25 -25.43 -25.66 -25.34
N GLY A 26 -24.68 -26.72 -25.69
CA GLY A 26 -24.30 -27.05 -27.07
C GLY A 26 -23.15 -26.22 -27.62
N VAL A 27 -22.38 -25.55 -26.77
CA VAL A 27 -21.18 -24.82 -27.15
C VAL A 27 -20.01 -25.79 -27.28
N GLU A 28 -19.29 -25.71 -28.38
CA GLU A 28 -18.07 -26.51 -28.65
C GLU A 28 -16.90 -25.88 -27.92
N ILE A 29 -16.14 -26.70 -27.18
CA ILE A 29 -15.00 -26.24 -26.38
C ILE A 29 -13.70 -26.46 -27.14
N ILE A 30 -12.95 -25.39 -27.35
CA ILE A 30 -11.56 -25.39 -27.86
C ILE A 30 -10.65 -25.05 -26.70
N SER A 31 -9.55 -25.78 -26.53
CA SER A 31 -8.64 -25.51 -25.43
C SER A 31 -7.18 -25.82 -25.78
N THR A 32 -6.25 -25.41 -24.91
CA THR A 32 -4.81 -25.56 -25.12
C THR A 32 -4.12 -26.17 -23.91
N GLY A 33 -3.01 -26.89 -24.14
CA GLY A 33 -2.03 -27.28 -23.12
C GLY A 33 -2.64 -27.89 -21.85
N GLY A 34 -2.30 -27.35 -20.69
CA GLY A 34 -2.76 -27.87 -19.40
C GLY A 34 -4.27 -27.76 -19.19
N THR A 35 -4.93 -26.75 -19.78
CA THR A 35 -6.40 -26.63 -19.70
C THR A 35 -7.10 -27.70 -20.51
N TYR A 36 -6.61 -27.98 -21.72
CA TYR A 36 -7.12 -29.06 -22.55
C TYR A 36 -7.03 -30.42 -21.81
N LYS A 37 -5.86 -30.74 -21.25
CA LYS A 37 -5.66 -32.00 -20.51
C LYS A 37 -6.63 -32.07 -19.31
N PHE A 38 -6.72 -31.04 -18.53
CA PHE A 38 -7.60 -30.97 -17.36
C PHE A 38 -9.08 -31.20 -17.70
N LEU A 39 -9.60 -30.52 -18.72
CA LEU A 39 -11.00 -30.67 -19.14
C LEU A 39 -11.28 -32.07 -19.73
N LYS A 40 -10.37 -32.60 -20.51
CA LYS A 40 -10.47 -33.94 -21.12
C LYS A 40 -10.43 -35.05 -20.08
N GLU A 41 -9.54 -34.98 -19.11
CA GLU A 41 -9.43 -35.91 -17.98
C GLU A 41 -10.70 -35.94 -17.13
N ASN A 42 -11.43 -34.81 -17.07
CA ASN A 42 -12.73 -34.71 -16.39
C ASN A 42 -13.93 -35.03 -17.31
N GLY A 43 -13.69 -35.68 -18.44
CA GLY A 43 -14.73 -36.29 -19.30
C GLY A 43 -15.42 -35.31 -20.26
N LEU A 44 -14.92 -34.10 -20.47
CA LEU A 44 -15.49 -33.20 -21.47
C LEU A 44 -14.98 -33.52 -22.89
N SER A 45 -15.85 -33.31 -23.86
CA SER A 45 -15.46 -33.29 -25.28
C SER A 45 -14.81 -31.94 -25.57
N VAL A 46 -13.52 -31.96 -25.82
CA VAL A 46 -12.70 -30.76 -26.03
C VAL A 46 -11.85 -30.94 -27.28
N ILE A 47 -11.80 -29.93 -28.12
CA ILE A 47 -10.97 -29.84 -29.32
C ILE A 47 -9.63 -29.23 -28.94
N ASP A 48 -8.53 -29.84 -29.33
CA ASP A 48 -7.22 -29.22 -29.17
C ASP A 48 -7.07 -28.05 -30.17
N VAL A 49 -6.48 -26.95 -29.72
CA VAL A 49 -6.27 -25.75 -30.55
C VAL A 49 -5.49 -26.07 -31.82
N SER A 50 -4.59 -27.05 -31.80
CA SER A 50 -3.82 -27.49 -32.96
C SER A 50 -4.70 -28.11 -34.08
N GLU A 51 -5.85 -28.69 -33.73
CA GLU A 51 -6.83 -29.17 -34.70
C GLU A 51 -7.54 -28.00 -35.41
N VAL A 52 -7.78 -26.90 -34.72
CA VAL A 52 -8.40 -25.69 -35.29
C VAL A 52 -7.41 -24.89 -36.13
N THR A 53 -6.16 -24.79 -35.67
CA THR A 53 -5.11 -24.05 -36.37
C THR A 53 -4.49 -24.85 -37.51
N ASN A 54 -4.65 -26.15 -37.47
CA ASN A 54 -3.93 -27.10 -38.33
C ASN A 54 -2.41 -26.94 -38.26
N PHE A 55 -1.93 -26.48 -37.07
CA PHE A 55 -0.55 -26.14 -36.78
C PHE A 55 -0.15 -26.66 -35.41
N LYS A 56 0.94 -27.41 -35.32
CA LYS A 56 1.45 -27.92 -34.05
C LYS A 56 2.05 -26.78 -33.23
N GLU A 57 1.87 -26.84 -31.91
CA GLU A 57 2.59 -25.90 -31.00
C GLU A 57 4.11 -26.05 -31.20
N MET A 58 4.82 -24.94 -31.10
CA MET A 58 6.27 -24.87 -31.22
C MET A 58 6.90 -23.99 -30.18
N LEU A 59 8.24 -24.06 -30.07
CA LEU A 59 9.00 -23.24 -29.10
C LEU A 59 8.49 -23.44 -27.66
N ASP A 60 8.35 -24.73 -27.26
CA ASP A 60 7.87 -25.14 -25.94
C ASP A 60 6.50 -24.54 -25.56
N GLY A 61 5.62 -24.39 -26.56
CA GLY A 61 4.26 -23.87 -26.38
C GLY A 61 4.14 -22.34 -26.40
N ARG A 62 5.23 -21.60 -26.65
CA ARG A 62 5.18 -20.13 -26.79
C ARG A 62 4.34 -19.68 -27.99
N VAL A 63 4.24 -20.49 -29.03
CA VAL A 63 3.42 -20.24 -30.23
C VAL A 63 2.41 -21.39 -30.43
N LYS A 64 1.13 -21.08 -30.16
CA LYS A 64 0.03 -22.04 -30.36
C LYS A 64 -1.30 -21.38 -30.72
N THR A 65 -1.61 -20.21 -30.12
CA THR A 65 -2.86 -19.46 -30.32
C THR A 65 -2.71 -18.23 -31.20
N LEU A 66 -1.47 -17.80 -31.49
CA LEU A 66 -1.19 -16.68 -32.40
C LEU A 66 -1.34 -17.13 -33.86
N HIS A 67 -2.58 -17.36 -34.28
CA HIS A 67 -2.90 -17.92 -35.59
C HIS A 67 -4.13 -17.23 -36.19
N PRO A 68 -4.17 -16.99 -37.52
CA PRO A 68 -5.33 -16.40 -38.20
C PRO A 68 -6.65 -17.13 -37.93
N ASN A 69 -6.66 -18.45 -37.84
CA ASN A 69 -7.86 -19.23 -37.54
C ASN A 69 -8.48 -18.91 -36.16
N ILE A 70 -7.65 -18.56 -35.22
CA ILE A 70 -8.11 -18.15 -33.88
C ILE A 70 -8.54 -16.67 -33.90
N HIS A 71 -7.65 -15.76 -34.29
CA HIS A 71 -7.92 -14.32 -34.25
C HIS A 71 -8.95 -13.90 -35.31
N GLY A 72 -9.00 -14.53 -36.46
CA GLY A 72 -10.05 -14.31 -37.46
C GLY A 72 -11.43 -14.71 -36.91
N GLY A 73 -11.52 -15.86 -36.25
CA GLY A 73 -12.77 -16.32 -35.60
C GLY A 73 -13.26 -15.40 -34.48
N ILE A 74 -12.34 -14.69 -33.77
CA ILE A 74 -12.66 -13.72 -32.72
C ILE A 74 -12.99 -12.35 -33.30
N LEU A 75 -12.18 -11.83 -34.25
CA LEU A 75 -12.21 -10.44 -34.70
C LEU A 75 -13.22 -10.17 -35.83
N ALA A 76 -13.72 -11.20 -36.51
CA ALA A 76 -14.72 -11.02 -37.57
C ALA A 76 -16.00 -10.39 -37.00
N ILE A 77 -16.38 -9.24 -37.56
CA ILE A 77 -17.62 -8.54 -37.21
C ILE A 77 -18.79 -9.31 -37.82
N ARG A 78 -19.69 -9.82 -36.98
CA ARG A 78 -20.78 -10.74 -37.41
C ARG A 78 -21.78 -10.09 -38.37
N ASP A 79 -22.02 -8.79 -38.21
CA ASP A 79 -22.92 -8.00 -39.05
C ASP A 79 -22.26 -7.50 -40.36
N ASN A 80 -20.96 -7.75 -40.52
CA ASN A 80 -20.25 -7.36 -41.74
C ASN A 80 -20.17 -8.55 -42.70
N LYS A 81 -20.90 -8.48 -43.80
CA LYS A 81 -20.98 -9.56 -44.79
C LYS A 81 -19.60 -9.90 -45.39
N GLU A 82 -18.77 -8.87 -45.70
CA GLU A 82 -17.44 -9.07 -46.28
C GLU A 82 -16.51 -9.84 -45.31
N HIS A 83 -16.58 -9.50 -44.00
CA HIS A 83 -15.83 -10.23 -42.99
C HIS A 83 -16.29 -11.69 -42.92
N MET A 84 -17.61 -11.94 -42.90
CA MET A 84 -18.14 -13.30 -42.82
C MET A 84 -17.86 -14.11 -44.07
N ASP A 85 -17.97 -13.52 -45.26
CA ASP A 85 -17.61 -14.18 -46.52
C ASP A 85 -16.12 -14.51 -46.56
N THR A 86 -15.25 -13.61 -46.02
CA THR A 86 -13.80 -13.82 -45.98
C THR A 86 -13.43 -14.99 -45.09
N ILE A 87 -13.92 -15.02 -43.83
CA ILE A 87 -13.58 -16.11 -42.90
C ILE A 87 -14.17 -17.45 -43.39
N ALA A 88 -15.36 -17.44 -44.00
CA ALA A 88 -15.97 -18.65 -44.57
C ALA A 88 -15.13 -19.22 -45.74
N LYS A 89 -14.60 -18.36 -46.61
CA LYS A 89 -13.72 -18.76 -47.72
C LYS A 89 -12.41 -19.41 -47.21
N GLU A 90 -11.87 -18.89 -46.10
CA GLU A 90 -10.66 -19.44 -45.47
C GLU A 90 -10.94 -20.61 -44.53
N GLY A 91 -12.20 -21.08 -44.41
CA GLY A 91 -12.60 -22.17 -43.53
C GLY A 91 -12.49 -21.84 -42.04
N ILE A 92 -12.53 -20.56 -41.69
CA ILE A 92 -12.43 -20.07 -40.31
C ILE A 92 -13.84 -20.00 -39.71
N GLU A 93 -14.04 -20.66 -38.58
CA GLU A 93 -15.29 -20.61 -37.83
C GLU A 93 -15.22 -19.58 -36.69
N THR A 94 -16.34 -18.98 -36.33
CA THR A 94 -16.44 -17.98 -35.30
C THR A 94 -16.20 -18.54 -33.89
N ILE A 95 -15.64 -17.71 -33.00
CA ILE A 95 -15.47 -17.98 -31.58
C ILE A 95 -16.32 -16.98 -30.80
N ASP A 96 -17.26 -17.49 -29.99
CA ASP A 96 -18.28 -16.68 -29.32
C ASP A 96 -17.94 -16.40 -27.84
N TYR A 97 -17.14 -17.26 -27.25
CA TYR A 97 -16.64 -17.13 -25.87
C TYR A 97 -15.14 -17.25 -25.84
N VAL A 98 -14.49 -16.36 -25.11
CA VAL A 98 -13.03 -16.42 -24.84
C VAL A 98 -12.84 -16.35 -23.33
N VAL A 99 -12.31 -17.42 -22.73
CA VAL A 99 -12.11 -17.56 -21.29
C VAL A 99 -10.63 -17.77 -21.05
N VAL A 100 -9.97 -16.74 -20.58
CA VAL A 100 -8.51 -16.73 -20.41
C VAL A 100 -8.15 -15.99 -19.15
N ASN A 101 -7.40 -16.60 -18.25
CA ASN A 101 -6.67 -15.89 -17.22
C ASN A 101 -5.16 -15.99 -17.48
N LEU A 102 -4.44 -14.97 -17.04
CA LEU A 102 -3.02 -14.81 -17.37
C LEU A 102 -2.13 -15.61 -16.41
N TYR A 103 -0.90 -15.83 -16.80
CA TYR A 103 0.15 -16.31 -15.90
C TYR A 103 0.32 -15.32 -14.73
N PRO A 104 0.61 -15.82 -13.52
CA PRO A 104 0.61 -15.00 -12.30
C PRO A 104 1.87 -14.14 -12.16
N PHE A 105 2.20 -13.31 -13.17
CA PHE A 105 3.40 -12.46 -13.18
C PHE A 105 3.51 -11.58 -11.95
N PHE A 106 2.39 -11.02 -11.47
CA PHE A 106 2.34 -10.22 -10.24
C PHE A 106 2.91 -10.96 -9.01
N ARG A 107 2.66 -12.27 -8.90
CA ARG A 107 3.19 -13.11 -7.83
C ARG A 107 4.64 -13.47 -8.09
N GLU A 108 4.94 -13.91 -9.29
CA GLU A 108 6.24 -14.45 -9.64
C GLU A 108 7.35 -13.40 -9.61
N VAL A 109 7.04 -12.14 -9.95
CA VAL A 109 8.00 -11.03 -9.88
C VAL A 109 8.49 -10.75 -8.46
N GLN A 110 7.70 -11.10 -7.43
CA GLN A 110 8.01 -10.91 -6.01
C GLN A 110 8.78 -12.09 -5.39
N THR A 111 9.00 -13.18 -6.14
CA THR A 111 9.74 -14.36 -5.64
C THR A 111 11.25 -14.21 -5.81
N ASP A 112 12.00 -15.14 -5.21
CA ASP A 112 13.47 -15.23 -5.34
C ASP A 112 13.95 -15.87 -6.65
N LYS A 113 13.06 -16.07 -7.63
CA LYS A 113 13.41 -16.56 -8.97
C LYS A 113 14.41 -15.63 -9.65
N THR A 114 15.24 -16.20 -10.51
CA THR A 114 16.17 -15.45 -11.34
C THR A 114 15.42 -14.55 -12.34
N PHE A 115 16.11 -13.57 -12.88
CA PHE A 115 15.57 -12.67 -13.91
C PHE A 115 14.98 -13.45 -15.09
N ASP A 116 15.74 -14.42 -15.63
CA ASP A 116 15.33 -15.22 -16.79
C ASP A 116 14.09 -16.10 -16.47
N GLU A 117 14.04 -16.67 -15.27
CA GLU A 117 12.85 -17.43 -14.83
C GLU A 117 11.61 -16.55 -14.70
N LYS A 118 11.75 -15.30 -14.28
CA LYS A 118 10.63 -14.34 -14.21
C LYS A 118 10.14 -13.93 -15.60
N ILE A 119 11.04 -13.75 -16.57
CA ILE A 119 10.70 -13.46 -17.97
C ILE A 119 9.79 -14.53 -18.57
N GLU A 120 9.97 -15.82 -18.21
CA GLU A 120 9.12 -16.92 -18.71
C GLU A 120 7.65 -16.81 -18.27
N PHE A 121 7.33 -16.00 -17.25
CA PHE A 121 5.96 -15.72 -16.84
C PHE A 121 5.31 -14.54 -17.58
N ILE A 122 6.01 -13.89 -18.51
CA ILE A 122 5.41 -12.89 -19.40
C ILE A 122 4.53 -13.62 -20.44
N ASP A 123 3.22 -13.55 -20.25
CA ASP A 123 2.25 -14.15 -21.15
C ASP A 123 2.07 -13.31 -22.41
N ILE A 124 2.25 -13.91 -23.58
CA ILE A 124 2.05 -13.27 -24.89
C ILE A 124 0.68 -13.68 -25.47
N GLY A 125 0.38 -14.97 -25.46
CA GLY A 125 -0.82 -15.52 -26.09
C GLY A 125 -2.11 -15.11 -25.37
N GLY A 126 -2.11 -15.16 -24.04
CA GLY A 126 -3.26 -14.81 -23.21
C GLY A 126 -3.73 -13.36 -23.43
N PRO A 127 -2.87 -12.35 -23.25
CA PRO A 127 -3.24 -10.95 -23.50
C PRO A 127 -3.69 -10.71 -24.93
N THR A 128 -3.09 -11.38 -25.92
CA THR A 128 -3.47 -11.21 -27.32
C THR A 128 -4.89 -11.72 -27.58
N MET A 129 -5.26 -12.89 -27.08
CA MET A 129 -6.63 -13.43 -27.16
C MET A 129 -7.64 -12.56 -26.44
N LEU A 130 -7.33 -12.16 -25.20
CA LEU A 130 -8.17 -11.29 -24.38
C LEU A 130 -8.46 -9.96 -25.06
N ARG A 131 -7.42 -9.26 -25.56
CA ARG A 131 -7.57 -7.96 -26.22
C ARG A 131 -8.35 -8.06 -27.52
N SER A 132 -8.16 -9.14 -28.30
CA SER A 132 -8.93 -9.39 -29.52
C SER A 132 -10.41 -9.58 -29.21
N ALA A 133 -10.73 -10.42 -28.21
CA ALA A 133 -12.10 -10.68 -27.78
C ALA A 133 -12.76 -9.45 -27.17
N ALA A 134 -12.04 -8.69 -26.32
CA ALA A 134 -12.54 -7.44 -25.75
C ALA A 134 -12.83 -6.37 -26.79
N LYS A 135 -12.00 -6.27 -27.85
CA LYS A 135 -12.31 -5.39 -28.99
C LYS A 135 -13.61 -5.79 -29.71
N SER A 136 -13.89 -7.09 -29.76
CA SER A 136 -15.06 -7.66 -30.43
C SER A 136 -16.24 -7.95 -29.49
N PHE A 137 -16.32 -7.27 -28.34
CA PHE A 137 -17.26 -7.56 -27.26
C PHE A 137 -18.74 -7.53 -27.68
N LYS A 138 -19.10 -6.89 -28.77
CA LYS A 138 -20.48 -6.92 -29.30
C LYS A 138 -20.90 -8.34 -29.67
N ASP A 139 -19.96 -9.09 -30.23
CA ASP A 139 -20.17 -10.42 -30.77
C ASP A 139 -19.61 -11.53 -29.85
N VAL A 140 -18.58 -11.22 -29.05
CA VAL A 140 -17.80 -12.17 -28.25
C VAL A 140 -17.94 -11.86 -26.77
N THR A 141 -18.24 -12.88 -25.97
CA THR A 141 -18.19 -12.81 -24.51
C THR A 141 -16.76 -13.17 -24.06
N VAL A 142 -16.05 -12.22 -23.45
CA VAL A 142 -14.70 -12.42 -22.91
C VAL A 142 -14.70 -12.45 -21.40
N ILE A 143 -14.04 -13.43 -20.79
CA ILE A 143 -13.95 -13.58 -19.34
C ILE A 143 -12.48 -13.75 -18.96
N CYS A 144 -11.98 -12.93 -18.05
CA CYS A 144 -10.60 -12.98 -17.56
C CYS A 144 -10.49 -13.25 -16.05
N GLU A 145 -11.60 -13.26 -15.33
CA GLU A 145 -11.67 -13.48 -13.88
C GLU A 145 -12.70 -14.54 -13.53
N THR A 146 -12.41 -15.38 -12.54
CA THR A 146 -13.24 -16.53 -12.14
C THR A 146 -14.57 -16.10 -11.53
N GLU A 147 -14.62 -14.93 -10.88
CA GLU A 147 -15.82 -14.36 -10.24
C GLU A 147 -16.94 -14.04 -11.23
N ASP A 148 -16.60 -13.92 -12.51
CA ASP A 148 -17.60 -13.62 -13.55
C ASP A 148 -18.29 -14.85 -14.12
N TYR A 149 -17.83 -16.09 -13.82
CA TYR A 149 -18.42 -17.31 -14.35
C TYR A 149 -19.89 -17.47 -13.97
N GLU A 150 -20.21 -17.30 -12.69
CA GLU A 150 -21.58 -17.44 -12.16
C GLU A 150 -22.54 -16.47 -12.83
N LYS A 151 -22.15 -15.19 -12.93
CA LYS A 151 -22.99 -14.17 -13.58
C LYS A 151 -23.26 -14.45 -15.05
N VAL A 152 -22.25 -14.96 -15.77
CA VAL A 152 -22.40 -15.31 -17.19
C VAL A 152 -23.29 -16.55 -17.33
N MET A 153 -23.15 -17.56 -16.48
CA MET A 153 -24.00 -18.74 -16.47
C MET A 153 -25.48 -18.36 -16.20
N GLU A 154 -25.73 -17.50 -15.19
CA GLU A 154 -27.06 -17.01 -14.88
C GLU A 154 -27.74 -16.31 -16.08
N GLU A 155 -27.02 -15.40 -16.76
CA GLU A 155 -27.57 -14.69 -17.91
C GLU A 155 -27.87 -15.64 -19.09
N ILE A 156 -26.99 -16.59 -19.37
CA ILE A 156 -27.23 -17.60 -20.41
C ILE A 156 -28.42 -18.49 -20.04
N GLU A 157 -28.55 -18.90 -18.76
CA GLU A 157 -29.67 -19.74 -18.30
C GLU A 157 -31.01 -19.02 -18.43
N ASN A 158 -31.07 -17.75 -18.00
CA ASN A 158 -32.30 -16.98 -17.94
C ASN A 158 -32.71 -16.39 -19.29
N ASN A 159 -31.75 -15.97 -20.12
CA ASN A 159 -32.00 -15.18 -21.34
C ASN A 159 -31.53 -15.88 -22.63
N GLY A 160 -30.82 -17.02 -22.53
CA GLY A 160 -30.23 -17.69 -23.66
C GLY A 160 -28.92 -17.08 -24.18
N GLU A 161 -28.58 -15.88 -23.70
CA GLU A 161 -27.36 -15.17 -24.11
C GLU A 161 -26.88 -14.20 -23.01
N VAL A 162 -25.65 -13.73 -23.14
CA VAL A 162 -25.07 -12.69 -22.27
C VAL A 162 -25.48 -11.32 -22.79
N SER A 163 -25.94 -10.44 -21.90
CA SER A 163 -26.39 -9.10 -22.25
C SER A 163 -25.24 -8.23 -22.77
N PHE A 164 -25.61 -7.22 -23.59
CA PHE A 164 -24.64 -6.24 -24.10
C PHE A 164 -23.89 -5.52 -22.97
N GLU A 165 -24.60 -5.13 -21.91
CA GLU A 165 -24.00 -4.43 -20.77
C GLU A 165 -22.98 -5.31 -20.03
N THR A 166 -23.28 -6.58 -19.85
CA THR A 166 -22.33 -7.54 -19.27
C THR A 166 -21.13 -7.75 -20.18
N LYS A 167 -21.32 -7.96 -21.48
CA LYS A 167 -20.20 -8.08 -22.44
C LYS A 167 -19.30 -6.85 -22.44
N LYS A 168 -19.89 -5.64 -22.41
CA LYS A 168 -19.15 -4.38 -22.33
C LYS A 168 -18.35 -4.26 -21.02
N ARG A 169 -18.95 -4.63 -19.89
CA ARG A 169 -18.27 -4.65 -18.58
C ARG A 169 -17.09 -5.62 -18.57
N LEU A 170 -17.30 -6.82 -19.06
CA LEU A 170 -16.25 -7.85 -19.16
C LEU A 170 -15.09 -7.41 -20.05
N ALA A 171 -15.38 -6.78 -21.18
CA ALA A 171 -14.36 -6.21 -22.06
C ALA A 171 -13.57 -5.09 -21.37
N GLY A 172 -14.22 -4.25 -20.56
CA GLY A 172 -13.57 -3.25 -19.71
C GLY A 172 -12.61 -3.87 -18.70
N LYS A 173 -13.02 -4.99 -18.06
CA LYS A 173 -12.15 -5.75 -17.12
C LYS A 173 -10.89 -6.29 -17.79
N VAL A 174 -10.99 -6.75 -19.04
CA VAL A 174 -9.81 -7.19 -19.80
C VAL A 174 -8.79 -6.07 -19.96
N PHE A 175 -9.21 -4.87 -20.38
CA PHE A 175 -8.28 -3.77 -20.55
C PHE A 175 -7.75 -3.25 -19.21
N ASN A 176 -8.53 -3.33 -18.13
CA ASN A 176 -8.08 -3.04 -16.78
C ASN A 176 -6.98 -4.01 -16.33
N LEU A 177 -7.22 -5.33 -16.51
CA LEU A 177 -6.24 -6.38 -16.18
C LEU A 177 -4.96 -6.25 -17.02
N THR A 178 -5.07 -6.14 -18.35
CA THR A 178 -3.89 -6.06 -19.22
C THR A 178 -3.08 -4.79 -18.99
N SER A 179 -3.71 -3.67 -18.66
CA SER A 179 -3.03 -2.43 -18.27
C SER A 179 -2.21 -2.62 -16.99
N ALA A 180 -2.79 -3.26 -15.96
CA ALA A 180 -2.09 -3.56 -14.72
C ALA A 180 -0.93 -4.55 -14.95
N TYR A 181 -1.16 -5.55 -15.80
CA TYR A 181 -0.18 -6.57 -16.18
C TYR A 181 1.02 -5.95 -16.90
N ASP A 182 0.77 -5.12 -17.92
CA ASP A 182 1.82 -4.42 -18.66
C ASP A 182 2.56 -3.41 -17.77
N ALA A 183 1.88 -2.74 -16.85
CA ALA A 183 2.51 -1.86 -15.87
C ALA A 183 3.51 -2.63 -14.97
N ALA A 184 3.13 -3.81 -14.50
CA ALA A 184 4.02 -4.65 -13.68
C ALA A 184 5.26 -5.11 -14.46
N ILE A 185 5.07 -5.53 -15.72
CA ILE A 185 6.17 -5.94 -16.61
C ILE A 185 7.09 -4.74 -16.89
N SER A 186 6.50 -3.59 -17.22
CA SER A 186 7.25 -2.35 -17.48
C SER A 186 8.12 -1.97 -16.27
N ASN A 187 7.55 -1.96 -15.06
CA ASN A 187 8.28 -1.63 -13.85
C ASN A 187 9.37 -2.65 -13.50
N PHE A 188 9.19 -3.92 -13.89
CA PHE A 188 10.20 -4.96 -13.72
C PHE A 188 11.39 -4.81 -14.67
N LEU A 189 11.14 -4.33 -15.90
CA LEU A 189 12.15 -4.23 -16.96
C LEU A 189 12.83 -2.87 -17.05
N LEU A 190 12.13 -1.77 -16.67
CA LEU A 190 12.69 -0.42 -16.73
C LEU A 190 13.47 -0.10 -15.45
N GLU A 191 14.71 0.35 -15.66
CA GLU A 191 15.59 0.81 -14.57
C GLU A 191 15.53 2.34 -14.40
N GLU A 192 14.75 3.04 -15.22
CA GLU A 192 14.59 4.50 -15.17
C GLU A 192 13.79 4.91 -13.93
N GLU A 193 14.36 5.80 -13.13
CA GLU A 193 13.71 6.33 -11.91
C GLU A 193 12.44 7.16 -12.25
N TYR A 194 12.49 7.93 -13.34
CA TYR A 194 11.37 8.76 -13.82
C TYR A 194 11.10 8.49 -15.32
N PRO A 195 10.40 7.38 -15.64
CA PRO A 195 10.14 7.01 -17.01
C PRO A 195 9.16 7.97 -17.70
N LYS A 196 9.17 8.01 -19.03
CA LYS A 196 8.28 8.87 -19.83
C LYS A 196 6.80 8.69 -19.49
N TYR A 197 6.37 7.46 -19.23
CA TYR A 197 5.01 7.14 -18.80
C TYR A 197 5.10 6.50 -17.42
N LEU A 198 4.49 7.15 -16.42
CA LEU A 198 4.39 6.61 -15.07
C LEU A 198 3.26 5.59 -15.03
N ASN A 199 3.60 4.33 -14.81
CA ASN A 199 2.65 3.25 -14.65
C ASN A 199 2.73 2.71 -13.22
N VAL A 200 1.61 2.76 -12.51
CA VAL A 200 1.45 2.16 -11.18
C VAL A 200 0.32 1.14 -11.23
N SER A 201 0.52 0.01 -10.58
CA SER A 201 -0.45 -1.07 -10.55
C SER A 201 -0.83 -1.40 -9.12
N TYR A 202 -2.11 -1.23 -8.82
CA TYR A 202 -2.72 -1.56 -7.53
C TYR A 202 -3.94 -2.44 -7.73
N GLU A 203 -4.08 -3.45 -6.87
CA GLU A 203 -5.24 -4.32 -6.81
C GLU A 203 -6.14 -3.91 -5.65
N LYS A 204 -7.46 -3.92 -5.87
CA LYS A 204 -8.45 -3.61 -4.83
C LYS A 204 -8.46 -4.72 -3.77
N LYS A 205 -8.09 -4.37 -2.54
CA LYS A 205 -8.13 -5.30 -1.41
C LYS A 205 -9.55 -5.43 -0.84
N PHE A 206 -10.21 -4.30 -0.58
CA PHE A 206 -11.61 -4.25 -0.12
C PHE A 206 -12.21 -2.85 -0.26
N ASP A 207 -13.53 -2.78 -0.17
CA ASP A 207 -14.25 -1.52 -0.05
C ASP A 207 -14.15 -1.00 1.38
N LEU A 208 -13.96 0.31 1.54
CA LEU A 208 -13.97 0.97 2.83
C LEU A 208 -15.38 1.53 3.12
N ARG A 209 -15.70 1.62 4.40
CA ARG A 209 -17.02 2.10 4.82
C ARG A 209 -17.35 3.50 4.29
N TYR A 210 -16.37 4.41 4.24
CA TYR A 210 -16.41 5.74 3.65
C TYR A 210 -14.98 6.31 3.56
N GLY A 211 -14.80 7.44 2.84
CA GLY A 211 -13.52 8.17 2.73
C GLY A 211 -13.17 8.97 3.99
N GLU A 212 -12.52 10.12 3.85
CA GLU A 212 -12.27 11.01 4.99
C GLU A 212 -13.58 11.47 5.63
N ASN A 213 -14.61 11.67 4.81
CA ASN A 213 -15.93 12.10 5.24
C ASN A 213 -17.00 11.09 4.89
N PRO A 214 -18.11 10.98 5.67
CA PRO A 214 -19.13 9.96 5.49
C PRO A 214 -19.83 9.94 4.12
N HIS A 215 -19.86 11.05 3.40
CA HIS A 215 -20.46 11.16 2.07
C HIS A 215 -19.54 10.71 0.93
N GLN A 216 -18.30 10.41 1.21
CA GLN A 216 -17.31 9.99 0.21
C GLN A 216 -17.22 8.46 0.17
N SER A 217 -17.49 7.86 -0.99
CA SER A 217 -17.19 6.43 -1.19
C SER A 217 -15.67 6.22 -1.27
N SER A 218 -15.19 5.08 -0.80
CA SER A 218 -13.76 4.77 -0.86
C SER A 218 -13.48 3.27 -0.90
N ALA A 219 -12.30 2.91 -1.39
CA ALA A 219 -11.80 1.56 -1.41
C ALA A 219 -10.31 1.57 -1.10
N TYR A 220 -9.81 0.46 -0.60
CA TYR A 220 -8.40 0.24 -0.34
C TYR A 220 -7.78 -0.61 -1.44
N TYR A 221 -6.68 -0.12 -1.99
CA TYR A 221 -5.89 -0.79 -3.01
C TYR A 221 -4.48 -1.05 -2.49
N VAL A 222 -3.90 -2.18 -2.87
CA VAL A 222 -2.53 -2.58 -2.51
C VAL A 222 -1.68 -2.76 -3.77
N SER A 223 -0.38 -2.49 -3.67
CA SER A 223 0.54 -2.66 -4.80
C SER A 223 0.54 -4.12 -5.29
N THR A 224 0.54 -4.31 -6.60
CA THR A 224 0.63 -5.64 -7.22
C THR A 224 2.05 -6.19 -7.24
N THR A 225 3.07 -5.34 -7.14
CA THR A 225 4.48 -5.70 -7.32
C THR A 225 5.36 -5.41 -6.10
N GLU A 226 4.92 -4.56 -5.19
CA GLU A 226 5.67 -4.19 -4.00
C GLU A 226 5.05 -4.78 -2.73
N ASN A 227 5.90 -5.09 -1.76
CA ASN A 227 5.48 -5.48 -0.42
C ASN A 227 5.43 -4.25 0.49
N GLY A 228 4.69 -4.34 1.58
CA GLY A 228 4.59 -3.23 2.53
C GLY A 228 3.73 -3.58 3.73
N SER A 229 4.00 -2.92 4.85
CA SER A 229 3.30 -3.17 6.11
C SER A 229 1.77 -3.04 6.00
N MET A 230 1.31 -2.07 5.24
CA MET A 230 -0.14 -1.88 5.05
C MET A 230 -0.77 -2.85 4.03
N LYS A 231 0.03 -3.57 3.24
CA LYS A 231 -0.46 -4.63 2.35
C LYS A 231 -0.78 -5.92 3.11
N ASP A 232 0.10 -6.30 4.05
CA ASP A 232 0.17 -7.66 4.61
C ASP A 232 -0.29 -7.76 6.08
N PHE A 233 -0.91 -6.70 6.60
CA PHE A 233 -1.49 -6.77 7.94
C PHE A 233 -2.70 -7.71 8.01
N VAL A 234 -2.93 -8.27 9.21
CA VAL A 234 -4.09 -9.12 9.54
C VAL A 234 -4.91 -8.46 10.64
N GLN A 235 -6.19 -8.26 10.37
CA GLN A 235 -7.13 -7.81 11.40
C GLN A 235 -7.64 -9.00 12.22
N LEU A 236 -7.31 -9.02 13.52
CA LEU A 236 -7.66 -10.10 14.45
C LEU A 236 -8.97 -9.86 15.20
N ASN A 237 -9.42 -8.60 15.30
CA ASN A 237 -10.65 -8.19 15.96
C ASN A 237 -11.14 -6.84 15.46
N GLY A 238 -12.41 -6.53 15.70
CA GLY A 238 -12.97 -5.20 15.55
C GLY A 238 -13.82 -4.99 14.31
N LYS A 239 -14.31 -3.75 14.17
CA LYS A 239 -15.09 -3.29 13.01
C LYS A 239 -14.21 -3.16 11.78
N GLU A 240 -14.84 -3.08 10.61
CA GLU A 240 -14.18 -2.73 9.34
C GLU A 240 -13.35 -1.46 9.47
N LEU A 241 -12.24 -1.43 8.74
CA LEU A 241 -11.36 -0.26 8.67
C LEU A 241 -12.00 0.85 7.84
N SER A 242 -11.76 2.10 8.23
CA SER A 242 -12.09 3.28 7.44
C SER A 242 -10.82 3.84 6.77
N PHE A 243 -11.03 4.78 5.84
CA PHE A 243 -9.95 5.52 5.19
C PHE A 243 -8.99 6.16 6.22
N ASN A 244 -9.54 6.88 7.21
CA ASN A 244 -8.74 7.53 8.25
C ASN A 244 -8.01 6.51 9.13
N ASN A 245 -8.63 5.34 9.40
CA ASN A 245 -7.97 4.28 10.16
C ASN A 245 -6.68 3.80 9.48
N ILE A 246 -6.70 3.57 8.17
CA ILE A 246 -5.51 3.11 7.44
C ILE A 246 -4.43 4.19 7.39
N ARG A 247 -4.80 5.47 7.15
CA ARG A 247 -3.84 6.59 7.17
C ARG A 247 -3.15 6.75 8.52
N ASP A 248 -3.93 6.77 9.59
CA ASP A 248 -3.38 6.95 10.94
C ASP A 248 -2.55 5.74 11.38
N MET A 249 -2.99 4.52 11.00
CA MET A 249 -2.28 3.28 11.28
C MET A 249 -0.92 3.23 10.57
N ASP A 250 -0.84 3.66 9.31
CA ASP A 250 0.41 3.72 8.55
C ASP A 250 1.43 4.63 9.23
N ILE A 251 1.00 5.81 9.68
CA ILE A 251 1.87 6.76 10.38
C ILE A 251 2.31 6.20 11.73
N ALA A 252 1.39 5.67 12.53
CA ALA A 252 1.71 5.11 13.84
C ALA A 252 2.73 3.97 13.71
N TRP A 253 2.54 3.10 12.71
CA TRP A 253 3.43 1.96 12.44
C TRP A 253 4.80 2.41 11.96
N LYS A 254 4.87 3.36 11.03
CA LYS A 254 6.13 3.94 10.55
C LYS A 254 6.94 4.56 11.67
N VAL A 255 6.30 5.39 12.51
CA VAL A 255 6.99 6.02 13.65
C VAL A 255 7.51 4.98 14.65
N ALA A 256 6.68 4.00 15.05
CA ALA A 256 7.11 2.97 16.00
C ALA A 256 8.29 2.13 15.47
N ASN A 257 8.38 1.94 14.16
CA ASN A 257 9.45 1.15 13.52
C ASN A 257 10.67 1.97 13.02
N GLU A 258 10.73 3.29 13.32
CA GLU A 258 11.99 4.06 13.21
C GLU A 258 13.01 3.67 14.30
N PHE A 259 12.56 2.98 15.35
CA PHE A 259 13.36 2.60 16.51
C PHE A 259 13.73 1.13 16.49
N ASP A 260 14.97 0.83 16.78
CA ASP A 260 15.43 -0.53 17.06
C ASP A 260 15.09 -0.96 18.50
N GLU A 261 14.91 0.01 19.40
CA GLU A 261 14.45 -0.18 20.78
C GLU A 261 12.95 -0.54 20.81
N ILE A 262 12.45 -0.90 21.99
CA ILE A 262 11.02 -1.07 22.22
C ILE A 262 10.37 0.31 22.18
N ALA A 263 9.51 0.54 21.19
CA ALA A 263 8.87 1.83 20.96
C ALA A 263 7.36 1.70 20.88
N CYS A 264 6.68 2.71 21.42
CA CYS A 264 5.25 2.93 21.30
C CYS A 264 4.98 4.28 20.65
N CYS A 265 4.07 4.31 19.68
CA CYS A 265 3.58 5.54 19.07
C CYS A 265 2.06 5.61 19.14
N ALA A 266 1.54 6.66 19.71
CA ALA A 266 0.12 7.03 19.67
C ALA A 266 -0.10 8.10 18.61
N VAL A 267 -1.13 7.91 17.77
CA VAL A 267 -1.48 8.83 16.66
C VAL A 267 -2.93 9.25 16.74
N LYS A 268 -3.16 10.53 16.50
CA LYS A 268 -4.49 11.11 16.30
C LYS A 268 -4.46 12.03 15.08
N HIS A 269 -5.41 11.82 14.14
CA HIS A 269 -5.53 12.65 12.93
C HIS A 269 -4.22 12.81 12.15
N SER A 270 -3.56 11.68 11.88
CA SER A 270 -2.28 11.61 11.16
C SER A 270 -1.11 12.35 11.84
N THR A 271 -1.22 12.62 13.13
CA THR A 271 -0.17 13.29 13.91
C THR A 271 0.20 12.45 15.13
N PRO A 272 1.49 12.14 15.36
CA PRO A 272 1.92 11.56 16.62
C PRO A 272 1.56 12.48 17.79
N CYS A 273 0.83 11.98 18.78
CA CYS A 273 0.50 12.71 20.02
C CYS A 273 1.28 12.20 21.22
N GLY A 274 1.89 11.02 21.13
CA GLY A 274 2.79 10.50 22.13
C GLY A 274 3.68 9.41 21.53
N VAL A 275 5.00 9.54 21.70
CA VAL A 275 5.98 8.56 21.26
C VAL A 275 6.97 8.31 22.38
N ALA A 276 7.24 7.06 22.71
CA ALA A 276 8.23 6.76 23.73
C ALA A 276 8.98 5.46 23.45
N VAL A 277 10.22 5.40 23.93
CA VAL A 277 11.06 4.22 23.99
C VAL A 277 11.28 3.81 25.44
N ALA A 278 11.40 2.49 25.69
CA ALA A 278 11.66 1.95 27.01
C ALA A 278 12.25 0.53 26.90
N ASP A 279 12.65 -0.03 28.06
CA ASP A 279 13.21 -1.38 28.15
C ASP A 279 12.13 -2.49 28.12
N ASP A 280 10.86 -2.13 28.30
CA ASP A 280 9.72 -3.05 28.21
C ASP A 280 8.49 -2.40 27.57
N VAL A 281 7.60 -3.24 27.04
CA VAL A 281 6.43 -2.83 26.24
C VAL A 281 5.43 -2.03 27.06
N PHE A 282 5.20 -2.42 28.31
CA PHE A 282 4.28 -1.73 29.21
C PHE A 282 4.75 -0.30 29.50
N THR A 283 6.05 -0.16 29.82
CA THR A 283 6.65 1.14 30.12
C THR A 283 6.68 2.04 28.90
N ALA A 284 6.99 1.50 27.70
CA ALA A 284 6.93 2.26 26.44
C ALA A 284 5.52 2.79 26.17
N TYR A 285 4.48 1.93 26.31
CA TYR A 285 3.09 2.37 26.17
C TYR A 285 2.71 3.43 27.23
N LYS A 286 3.05 3.18 28.49
CA LYS A 286 2.69 4.10 29.58
C LYS A 286 3.30 5.49 29.39
N LYS A 287 4.58 5.55 29.03
CA LYS A 287 5.25 6.83 28.71
C LYS A 287 4.60 7.51 27.51
N ALA A 288 4.31 6.77 26.42
CA ALA A 288 3.66 7.34 25.24
C ALA A 288 2.23 7.85 25.54
N HIS A 289 1.48 7.13 26.39
CA HIS A 289 0.16 7.58 26.86
C HIS A 289 0.26 8.86 27.69
N ASP A 290 1.25 8.95 28.58
CA ASP A 290 1.41 10.06 29.50
C ASP A 290 1.98 11.33 28.81
N CYS A 291 2.41 11.24 27.54
CA CYS A 291 2.78 12.40 26.73
C CYS A 291 1.57 13.29 26.40
N ASP A 292 0.39 12.70 26.14
CA ASP A 292 -0.86 13.42 25.87
C ASP A 292 -2.03 12.47 26.13
N PRO A 293 -2.45 12.33 27.40
CA PRO A 293 -3.52 11.41 27.79
C PRO A 293 -4.91 11.83 27.27
N VAL A 294 -5.04 13.07 26.83
CA VAL A 294 -6.29 13.60 26.26
C VAL A 294 -6.42 13.25 24.80
N SER A 295 -5.40 13.54 23.98
CA SER A 295 -5.46 13.32 22.54
C SER A 295 -5.42 11.84 22.16
N ILE A 296 -4.76 10.98 22.94
CA ILE A 296 -4.69 9.54 22.68
C ILE A 296 -6.07 8.86 22.71
N PHE A 297 -7.05 9.44 23.44
CA PHE A 297 -8.43 8.93 23.47
C PHE A 297 -9.05 8.88 22.08
N GLY A 298 -9.49 7.69 21.65
CA GLY A 298 -9.99 7.44 20.31
C GLY A 298 -8.91 7.49 19.22
N GLY A 299 -7.64 7.41 19.59
CA GLY A 299 -6.51 7.34 18.69
C GLY A 299 -6.13 5.91 18.31
N ILE A 300 -4.97 5.79 17.69
CA ILE A 300 -4.33 4.55 17.28
C ILE A 300 -3.02 4.40 18.04
N VAL A 301 -2.76 3.20 18.54
CA VAL A 301 -1.52 2.86 19.23
C VAL A 301 -0.78 1.78 18.45
N ALA A 302 0.48 2.06 18.08
CA ALA A 302 1.40 1.12 17.49
C ALA A 302 2.54 0.80 18.45
N ILE A 303 2.87 -0.49 18.57
CA ILE A 303 4.01 -0.97 19.36
C ILE A 303 4.83 -1.91 18.48
N ASN A 304 6.15 -1.72 18.42
CA ASN A 304 7.03 -2.50 17.54
C ASN A 304 7.49 -3.84 18.13
N ARG A 305 6.87 -4.29 19.20
CA ARG A 305 7.12 -5.60 19.87
C ARG A 305 5.80 -6.29 20.22
N GLU A 306 5.90 -7.57 20.59
CA GLU A 306 4.76 -8.36 21.03
C GLU A 306 4.08 -7.74 22.27
N ILE A 307 2.77 -7.58 22.21
CA ILE A 307 1.97 -7.05 23.32
C ILE A 307 1.61 -8.18 24.29
N ASP A 308 1.95 -8.00 25.56
CA ASP A 308 1.64 -8.89 26.67
C ASP A 308 0.29 -8.56 27.35
N ALA A 309 -0.14 -9.44 28.25
CA ALA A 309 -1.40 -9.29 28.99
C ALA A 309 -1.43 -8.01 29.85
N LYS A 310 -0.30 -7.64 30.47
CA LYS A 310 -0.20 -6.45 31.32
C LYS A 310 -0.43 -5.17 30.50
N THR A 311 0.22 -5.07 29.35
CA THR A 311 0.05 -3.95 28.43
C THR A 311 -1.36 -3.91 27.84
N ALA A 312 -1.92 -5.07 27.47
CA ALA A 312 -3.30 -5.17 26.97
C ALA A 312 -4.33 -4.70 28.00
N GLN A 313 -4.15 -4.98 29.29
CA GLN A 313 -5.00 -4.47 30.35
C GLN A 313 -4.96 -2.95 30.44
N GLU A 314 -3.79 -2.33 30.29
CA GLU A 314 -3.63 -0.89 30.32
C GLU A 314 -4.27 -0.21 29.09
N LEU A 315 -4.00 -0.74 27.87
CA LEU A 315 -4.63 -0.32 26.62
C LEU A 315 -6.17 -0.36 26.70
N ASN A 316 -6.71 -1.35 27.43
CA ASN A 316 -8.15 -1.49 27.58
C ASN A 316 -8.80 -0.46 28.51
N LYS A 317 -8.05 0.32 29.29
CA LYS A 317 -8.61 1.34 30.18
C LYS A 317 -9.21 2.52 29.45
N ILE A 318 -8.71 2.85 28.24
CA ILE A 318 -9.20 3.95 27.43
C ILE A 318 -9.87 3.47 26.15
N PHE A 319 -10.65 4.33 25.51
CA PHE A 319 -11.17 4.04 24.18
C PHE A 319 -10.06 4.27 23.14
N LEU A 320 -9.77 3.23 22.36
CA LEU A 320 -8.86 3.27 21.20
C LEU A 320 -9.61 2.76 19.96
N GLU A 321 -9.27 3.30 18.80
CA GLU A 321 -9.77 2.82 17.51
C GLU A 321 -9.00 1.60 17.02
N ILE A 322 -7.67 1.61 17.12
CA ILE A 322 -6.77 0.55 16.66
C ILE A 322 -5.63 0.33 17.65
N VAL A 323 -5.25 -0.92 17.83
CA VAL A 323 -3.96 -1.34 18.39
C VAL A 323 -3.25 -2.20 17.35
N ILE A 324 -2.01 -1.84 16.98
CA ILE A 324 -1.20 -2.56 16.00
C ILE A 324 0.14 -2.98 16.60
N ALA A 325 0.50 -4.25 16.40
CA ALA A 325 1.76 -4.83 16.85
C ALA A 325 2.19 -6.00 15.95
N PRO A 326 3.47 -6.45 16.01
CA PRO A 326 3.91 -7.63 15.25
C PRO A 326 3.34 -8.94 15.78
N ALA A 327 3.03 -8.99 17.09
CA ALA A 327 2.43 -10.14 17.73
C ALA A 327 1.66 -9.74 19.00
N PHE A 328 0.85 -10.66 19.51
CA PHE A 328 0.10 -10.55 20.76
C PHE A 328 0.19 -11.90 21.46
N THR A 329 0.39 -11.92 22.78
CA THR A 329 0.20 -13.17 23.53
C THR A 329 -1.28 -13.56 23.49
N ASP A 330 -1.58 -14.85 23.70
CA ASP A 330 -2.96 -15.33 23.69
C ASP A 330 -3.81 -14.60 24.73
N GLU A 331 -3.26 -14.39 25.93
CA GLU A 331 -3.93 -13.66 27.01
C GLU A 331 -4.17 -12.19 26.63
N ALA A 332 -3.20 -11.52 25.98
CA ALA A 332 -3.36 -10.15 25.52
C ALA A 332 -4.47 -10.03 24.48
N LEU A 333 -4.51 -10.98 23.55
CA LEU A 333 -5.53 -11.02 22.52
C LEU A 333 -6.93 -11.20 23.08
N GLU A 334 -7.11 -12.11 24.05
CA GLU A 334 -8.39 -12.30 24.73
C GLU A 334 -8.84 -11.03 25.48
N ILE A 335 -7.92 -10.33 26.15
CA ILE A 335 -8.21 -9.06 26.83
C ILE A 335 -8.67 -7.99 25.84
N LEU A 336 -7.97 -7.83 24.72
CA LEU A 336 -8.29 -6.81 23.72
C LEU A 336 -9.59 -7.10 22.96
N LYS A 337 -9.89 -8.37 22.67
CA LYS A 337 -11.14 -8.83 22.04
C LYS A 337 -12.39 -8.55 22.86
N PHE A 338 -12.26 -8.33 24.17
CA PHE A 338 -13.41 -7.97 25.01
C PHE A 338 -14.08 -6.67 24.49
N LYS A 339 -13.31 -5.76 23.90
CA LYS A 339 -13.83 -4.59 23.18
C LYS A 339 -14.14 -4.94 21.73
N LYS A 340 -15.37 -5.37 21.43
CA LYS A 340 -15.82 -5.83 20.11
C LYS A 340 -15.54 -4.86 18.96
N ASN A 341 -15.43 -3.56 19.25
CA ASN A 341 -15.22 -2.52 18.23
C ASN A 341 -13.75 -2.14 18.03
N LEU A 342 -12.87 -2.50 18.97
CA LEU A 342 -11.44 -2.25 18.91
C LEU A 342 -10.82 -3.09 17.78
N ARG A 343 -10.17 -2.43 16.85
CA ARG A 343 -9.43 -3.11 15.79
C ARG A 343 -8.07 -3.53 16.33
N VAL A 344 -7.84 -4.83 16.39
CA VAL A 344 -6.56 -5.41 16.75
C VAL A 344 -5.88 -5.89 15.49
N ILE A 345 -4.72 -5.30 15.18
CA ILE A 345 -4.02 -5.50 13.91
C ILE A 345 -2.67 -6.16 14.18
N LYS A 346 -2.44 -7.30 13.54
CA LYS A 346 -1.13 -7.93 13.47
C LYS A 346 -0.42 -7.49 12.21
N CYS A 347 0.80 -6.97 12.33
CA CYS A 347 1.64 -6.57 11.20
C CYS A 347 3.10 -6.98 11.45
N GLU A 348 3.61 -7.92 10.66
CA GLU A 348 4.96 -8.47 10.82
C GLU A 348 6.03 -7.68 10.01
N VAL A 349 5.59 -6.87 9.04
CA VAL A 349 6.50 -6.06 8.21
C VAL A 349 6.88 -4.80 8.97
N ALA A 350 8.08 -4.78 9.53
CA ALA A 350 8.56 -3.71 10.40
C ALA A 350 8.96 -2.44 9.65
N LYS A 351 9.75 -2.54 8.59
CA LYS A 351 10.31 -1.36 7.91
C LYS A 351 9.53 -1.03 6.63
N PRO A 352 9.31 0.28 6.34
CA PRO A 352 8.71 0.70 5.09
C PRO A 352 9.50 0.17 3.90
N GLN A 353 8.79 -0.35 2.90
CA GLN A 353 9.38 -0.89 1.66
C GLN A 353 9.24 0.10 0.49
N ASP A 354 8.37 1.10 0.63
CA ASP A 354 8.12 2.09 -0.42
C ASP A 354 9.39 2.89 -0.73
N LYS A 355 9.79 2.87 -2.00
CA LYS A 355 10.93 3.65 -2.50
C LYS A 355 10.54 5.03 -2.99
N VAL A 356 9.26 5.20 -3.33
CA VAL A 356 8.71 6.37 -4.02
C VAL A 356 7.42 6.84 -3.34
N GLU A 357 7.28 8.15 -3.20
CA GLU A 357 6.06 8.81 -2.73
C GLU A 357 5.35 9.52 -3.88
N TYR A 358 4.01 9.45 -3.86
CA TYR A 358 3.13 10.07 -4.83
C TYR A 358 2.24 11.11 -4.17
N VAL A 359 2.25 12.33 -4.70
CA VAL A 359 1.36 13.41 -4.24
C VAL A 359 0.45 13.83 -5.40
N LYS A 360 -0.85 13.57 -5.24
CA LYS A 360 -1.86 13.95 -6.24
C LYS A 360 -2.06 15.46 -6.21
N VAL A 361 -1.94 16.08 -7.40
CA VAL A 361 -2.31 17.48 -7.66
C VAL A 361 -3.38 17.53 -8.74
N ASP A 362 -4.04 18.68 -8.91
CA ASP A 362 -5.05 18.82 -9.96
C ASP A 362 -4.42 18.65 -11.35
N GLY A 363 -4.94 17.66 -12.09
CA GLY A 363 -4.44 17.32 -13.43
C GLY A 363 -3.07 16.62 -13.48
N GLY A 364 -2.43 16.31 -12.33
CA GLY A 364 -1.10 15.71 -12.30
C GLY A 364 -0.78 14.91 -11.06
N ILE A 365 0.44 14.44 -11.00
CA ILE A 365 1.02 13.75 -9.86
C ILE A 365 2.48 14.17 -9.69
N LEU A 366 2.88 14.46 -8.47
CA LEU A 366 4.28 14.66 -8.09
C LEU A 366 4.84 13.34 -7.61
N VAL A 367 6.06 13.07 -7.98
CA VAL A 367 6.77 11.84 -7.64
C VAL A 367 8.11 12.20 -7.03
N GLN A 368 8.44 11.60 -5.90
CA GLN A 368 9.73 11.78 -5.24
C GLN A 368 10.19 10.49 -4.57
N GLN A 369 11.48 10.38 -4.29
CA GLN A 369 11.99 9.30 -3.45
C GLN A 369 11.45 9.43 -2.03
N THR A 370 11.16 8.30 -1.40
CA THR A 370 10.80 8.26 0.02
C THR A 370 11.96 8.78 0.86
N ASN A 371 11.66 9.63 1.84
CA ASN A 371 12.65 10.18 2.78
C ASN A 371 13.15 9.10 3.74
N GLN A 372 14.16 8.32 3.31
CA GLN A 372 14.76 7.24 4.11
C GLN A 372 15.94 7.70 4.95
N LYS A 373 16.59 8.79 4.57
CA LYS A 373 17.75 9.33 5.29
C LYS A 373 17.29 10.00 6.57
N MET A 374 17.97 9.74 7.69
CA MET A 374 17.58 10.27 9.01
C MET A 374 18.50 11.41 9.46
N ILE A 375 19.77 11.15 9.59
CA ILE A 375 20.81 12.06 10.09
C ILE A 375 22.04 11.84 9.22
N ASP A 376 22.72 12.93 8.84
CA ASP A 376 24.00 12.84 8.13
C ASP A 376 25.16 12.81 9.12
N ASN A 377 25.14 13.74 10.08
CA ASN A 377 26.09 13.82 11.19
C ASN A 377 25.39 14.44 12.41
N MET A 378 26.09 14.46 13.54
CA MET A 378 25.68 15.13 14.78
C MET A 378 26.78 16.12 15.16
N GLU A 379 26.75 17.31 14.55
CA GLU A 379 27.74 18.35 14.75
C GLU A 379 27.32 19.29 15.90
N VAL A 380 28.08 19.28 17.00
CA VAL A 380 27.85 20.24 18.08
C VAL A 380 28.39 21.61 17.69
N VAL A 381 27.53 22.60 17.55
CA VAL A 381 27.86 23.95 17.05
C VAL A 381 27.95 25.01 18.16
N THR A 382 27.61 24.67 19.40
CA THR A 382 27.68 25.55 20.59
C THR A 382 28.89 25.21 21.45
N LYS A 383 29.22 26.14 22.39
CA LYS A 383 30.31 25.92 23.35
C LYS A 383 30.00 24.80 24.33
N LYS A 384 28.75 24.70 24.79
CA LYS A 384 28.28 23.64 25.68
C LYS A 384 28.12 22.35 24.88
N GLN A 385 28.61 21.25 25.45
CA GLN A 385 28.44 19.92 24.89
C GLN A 385 27.16 19.28 25.44
N PRO A 386 26.43 18.48 24.60
CA PRO A 386 25.28 17.74 25.07
C PRO A 386 25.70 16.58 25.98
N THR A 387 24.83 16.23 26.90
CA THR A 387 24.94 15.01 27.68
C THR A 387 24.57 13.79 26.82
N GLU A 388 24.93 12.59 27.27
CA GLU A 388 24.57 11.34 26.58
C GLU A 388 23.05 11.17 26.46
N GLN A 389 22.28 11.57 27.50
CA GLN A 389 20.83 11.52 27.48
C GLN A 389 20.24 12.54 26.48
N GLU A 390 20.77 13.78 26.48
CA GLU A 390 20.34 14.79 25.49
C GLU A 390 20.58 14.32 24.05
N LEU A 391 21.69 13.61 23.76
CA LEU A 391 21.94 13.04 22.42
C LEU A 391 20.92 11.97 22.04
N LYS A 392 20.54 11.07 22.96
CA LYS A 392 19.50 10.06 22.72
C LYS A 392 18.14 10.71 22.49
N ASP A 393 17.79 11.73 23.27
CA ASP A 393 16.55 12.47 23.12
C ASP A 393 16.51 13.32 21.82
N MET A 394 17.67 13.86 21.38
CA MET A 394 17.80 14.52 20.07
C MET A 394 17.54 13.55 18.92
N GLU A 395 18.09 12.35 18.97
CA GLU A 395 17.87 11.32 17.96
C GLU A 395 16.39 10.90 17.92
N LEU A 396 15.77 10.66 19.08
CA LEU A 396 14.33 10.37 19.17
C LEU A 396 13.53 11.51 18.59
N GLY A 397 13.83 12.75 18.94
CA GLY A 397 13.13 13.92 18.43
C GLY A 397 13.20 14.04 16.90
N MET A 398 14.35 13.78 16.30
CA MET A 398 14.52 13.77 14.83
C MET A 398 13.75 12.65 14.16
N LYS A 399 13.71 11.45 14.73
CA LYS A 399 12.91 10.32 14.26
C LYS A 399 11.42 10.63 14.27
N VAL A 400 10.93 11.32 15.29
CA VAL A 400 9.52 11.70 15.40
C VAL A 400 9.18 12.88 14.50
N VAL A 401 9.99 13.96 14.49
CA VAL A 401 9.69 15.19 13.72
C VAL A 401 9.62 14.94 12.22
N LYS A 402 10.36 13.96 11.70
CA LYS A 402 10.31 13.47 10.30
C LYS A 402 8.89 13.07 9.88
N HIS A 403 8.06 12.61 10.80
CA HIS A 403 6.70 12.16 10.52
C HIS A 403 5.63 13.21 10.83
N VAL A 404 6.01 14.36 11.36
CA VAL A 404 5.10 15.45 11.72
C VAL A 404 5.00 16.45 10.57
N LYS A 405 3.78 16.96 10.33
CA LYS A 405 3.53 17.95 9.27
C LYS A 405 4.23 19.28 9.56
N SER A 406 4.97 19.79 8.57
CA SER A 406 5.76 21.04 8.64
C SER A 406 4.88 22.31 8.73
N ASN A 407 5.37 23.40 9.36
CA ASN A 407 6.55 23.45 10.23
C ASN A 407 6.32 22.60 11.47
N ALA A 408 7.31 21.81 11.85
CA ALA A 408 7.19 20.85 12.94
C ALA A 408 8.28 21.02 13.99
N ILE A 409 7.88 20.93 15.25
CA ILE A 409 8.76 20.93 16.44
C ILE A 409 8.31 19.79 17.36
N VAL A 410 9.27 19.09 17.91
CA VAL A 410 9.03 18.01 18.90
C VAL A 410 9.87 18.30 20.16
N VAL A 411 9.23 18.29 21.31
CA VAL A 411 9.89 18.34 22.62
C VAL A 411 10.03 16.93 23.16
N VAL A 412 11.23 16.56 23.54
CA VAL A 412 11.57 15.21 24.04
C VAL A 412 12.18 15.30 25.44
N LYS A 413 11.75 14.42 26.31
CA LYS A 413 12.34 14.28 27.65
C LYS A 413 12.38 12.81 28.08
N ASP A 414 13.53 12.34 28.54
CA ASP A 414 13.72 11.00 29.11
C ASP A 414 13.17 9.86 28.23
N GLY A 415 13.42 9.94 26.90
CA GLY A 415 12.98 8.94 25.92
C GLY A 415 11.49 9.02 25.56
N ALA A 416 10.83 10.16 25.78
CA ALA A 416 9.44 10.39 25.41
C ALA A 416 9.24 11.75 24.71
N ALA A 417 8.52 11.75 23.58
CA ALA A 417 8.12 12.96 22.85
C ALA A 417 6.86 13.54 23.50
N THR A 418 7.05 14.51 24.36
CA THR A 418 6.03 15.07 25.27
C THR A 418 5.29 16.27 24.72
N GLY A 419 5.76 16.85 23.62
CA GLY A 419 5.10 17.99 23.00
C GLY A 419 5.34 18.02 21.51
N VAL A 420 4.29 18.18 20.71
CA VAL A 420 4.35 18.22 19.25
C VAL A 420 3.65 19.46 18.72
N GLY A 421 4.41 20.35 18.09
CA GLY A 421 3.89 21.47 17.32
C GLY A 421 3.91 21.11 15.84
N THR A 422 2.74 21.09 15.19
CA THR A 422 2.56 20.55 13.85
C THR A 422 1.85 21.52 12.91
N GLY A 423 2.19 21.49 11.61
CA GLY A 423 1.41 22.14 10.55
C GLY A 423 1.35 23.66 10.60
N GLN A 424 2.28 24.31 11.29
CA GLN A 424 2.24 25.75 11.45
C GLN A 424 2.88 26.48 10.27
N THR A 425 2.28 27.60 9.87
CA THR A 425 2.82 28.44 8.79
C THR A 425 4.05 29.23 9.22
N ASN A 426 4.29 29.31 10.51
CA ASN A 426 5.45 29.99 11.10
C ASN A 426 6.11 29.06 12.13
N ARG A 427 7.44 28.95 12.10
CA ARG A 427 8.21 28.05 12.96
C ARG A 427 8.10 28.43 14.45
N ILE A 428 8.08 29.69 14.76
CA ILE A 428 7.90 30.14 16.17
C ILE A 428 6.56 29.65 16.75
N TRP A 429 5.49 29.61 15.96
CA TRP A 429 4.21 29.07 16.44
C TRP A 429 4.27 27.57 16.69
N ALA A 430 4.95 26.82 15.80
CA ALA A 430 5.19 25.40 16.05
C ALA A 430 6.00 25.18 17.35
N THR A 431 7.00 26.04 17.59
CA THR A 431 7.81 26.03 18.82
C THR A 431 6.94 26.29 20.06
N GLN A 432 6.13 27.34 20.02
CA GLN A 432 5.22 27.69 21.13
C GLN A 432 4.23 26.57 21.45
N HIS A 433 3.55 26.03 20.41
CA HIS A 433 2.60 24.92 20.59
C HIS A 433 3.26 23.68 21.18
N ALA A 434 4.46 23.29 20.69
CA ALA A 434 5.15 22.14 21.23
C ALA A 434 5.54 22.32 22.71
N LEU A 435 5.99 23.52 23.07
CA LEU A 435 6.40 23.88 24.45
C LEU A 435 5.19 23.95 25.38
N GLU A 436 4.08 24.57 24.95
CA GLU A 436 2.84 24.65 25.70
C GLU A 436 2.28 23.26 26.00
N HIS A 437 2.15 22.39 24.99
CA HIS A 437 1.70 21.00 25.17
C HIS A 437 2.61 20.23 26.12
N ALA A 438 3.93 20.29 25.91
CA ALA A 438 4.87 19.59 26.79
C ALA A 438 4.76 20.04 28.27
N LYS A 439 4.38 21.30 28.50
CA LYS A 439 4.25 21.84 29.84
C LYS A 439 2.93 21.48 30.52
N GLU A 440 1.87 21.17 29.76
CA GLU A 440 0.58 20.77 30.34
C GLU A 440 0.71 19.46 31.13
N ASP A 441 1.53 18.53 30.63
CA ASP A 441 1.69 17.18 31.18
C ASP A 441 2.95 16.99 32.03
N LEU A 442 3.90 17.97 32.02
CA LEU A 442 5.14 17.93 32.79
C LEU A 442 5.26 19.09 33.76
N GLU A 443 5.63 18.78 35.00
CA GLU A 443 5.91 19.80 36.01
C GLU A 443 7.05 20.73 35.60
N SER A 444 8.04 20.25 34.87
CA SER A 444 9.22 20.98 34.41
C SER A 444 9.76 20.44 33.10
N LEU A 445 10.14 21.31 32.18
CA LEU A 445 10.84 20.99 30.94
C LEU A 445 12.38 21.10 31.09
N GLU A 446 12.89 21.27 32.30
CA GLU A 446 14.33 21.25 32.52
C GLU A 446 14.93 19.91 32.09
N GLY A 447 16.01 19.97 31.29
CA GLY A 447 16.65 18.82 30.70
C GLY A 447 15.99 18.27 29.43
N ALA A 448 14.85 18.84 29.00
CA ALA A 448 14.23 18.43 27.75
C ALA A 448 14.99 18.98 26.53
N VAL A 449 14.82 18.27 25.42
CA VAL A 449 15.37 18.58 24.09
C VAL A 449 14.27 19.10 23.19
N LEU A 450 14.58 20.07 22.32
CA LEU A 450 13.71 20.53 21.26
C LEU A 450 14.30 20.17 19.89
N ALA A 451 13.54 19.40 19.10
CA ALA A 451 13.90 18.95 17.75
C ALA A 451 13.07 19.68 16.69
N SER A 452 13.72 20.09 15.61
CA SER A 452 13.08 20.84 14.52
C SER A 452 13.28 20.13 13.18
N ASP A 453 12.21 20.06 12.36
CA ASP A 453 12.21 19.47 11.03
C ASP A 453 13.06 20.24 10.01
N ALA A 454 13.35 21.53 10.26
CA ALA A 454 14.20 22.37 9.45
C ALA A 454 14.95 23.42 10.33
N PHE A 455 15.81 24.20 9.69
CA PHE A 455 16.61 25.23 10.38
C PHE A 455 15.73 26.31 11.05
N PHE A 456 16.26 26.92 12.11
CA PHE A 456 15.65 28.11 12.71
C PHE A 456 15.94 29.34 11.82
N PRO A 457 14.90 30.03 11.31
CA PRO A 457 15.11 31.20 10.45
C PRO A 457 15.61 32.43 11.25
N PHE A 458 15.31 32.46 12.55
CA PHE A 458 15.64 33.54 13.49
C PHE A 458 15.96 32.94 14.87
N ARG A 459 16.58 33.74 15.73
CA ARG A 459 16.90 33.34 17.10
C ARG A 459 15.68 33.16 18.02
N ASP A 460 14.50 33.66 17.59
CA ASP A 460 13.26 33.68 18.37
C ASP A 460 12.82 32.32 18.91
N CYS A 461 13.01 31.24 18.12
CA CYS A 461 12.73 29.89 18.56
C CYS A 461 13.64 29.42 19.70
N VAL A 462 14.91 29.82 19.66
CA VAL A 462 15.89 29.53 20.71
C VAL A 462 15.54 30.34 21.99
N ASP A 463 15.28 31.61 21.84
CA ASP A 463 14.88 32.49 22.95
C ASP A 463 13.58 32.02 23.60
N GLU A 464 12.62 31.53 22.81
CA GLU A 464 11.36 30.97 23.33
C GLU A 464 11.61 29.67 24.11
N ALA A 465 12.38 28.72 23.54
CA ALA A 465 12.74 27.47 24.19
C ALA A 465 13.43 27.68 25.54
N ALA A 466 14.30 28.70 25.63
CA ALA A 466 14.99 29.06 26.87
C ALA A 466 14.05 29.47 28.00
N LYS A 467 12.94 30.18 27.71
CA LYS A 467 11.92 30.60 28.71
C LYS A 467 11.25 29.40 29.39
N TYR A 468 11.15 28.27 28.69
CA TYR A 468 10.57 27.04 29.21
C TYR A 468 11.59 26.11 29.87
N GLY A 469 12.87 26.50 29.91
CA GLY A 469 13.93 25.76 30.57
C GLY A 469 14.58 24.70 29.69
N ILE A 470 14.32 24.66 28.36
CA ILE A 470 14.98 23.77 27.40
C ILE A 470 16.49 24.05 27.45
N LYS A 471 17.29 23.00 27.45
CA LYS A 471 18.76 23.08 27.52
C LYS A 471 19.49 22.50 26.29
N ALA A 472 18.76 21.84 25.42
CA ALA A 472 19.33 21.19 24.25
C ALA A 472 18.42 21.33 23.00
N LEU A 473 19.04 21.62 21.87
CA LEU A 473 18.38 21.86 20.60
C LEU A 473 18.99 21.01 19.50
N VAL A 474 18.15 20.47 18.62
CA VAL A 474 18.62 19.75 17.42
C VAL A 474 17.85 20.23 16.19
N GLN A 475 18.58 20.54 15.13
CA GLN A 475 18.05 21.02 13.85
C GLN A 475 19.04 20.73 12.71
N PRO A 476 18.61 20.81 11.44
CA PRO A 476 19.52 20.49 10.32
C PRO A 476 20.63 21.53 10.07
N GLY A 477 20.48 22.78 10.49
CA GLY A 477 21.35 23.87 10.06
C GLY A 477 21.08 24.30 8.60
N GLY A 478 21.90 25.21 8.07
CA GLY A 478 21.84 25.68 6.69
C GLY A 478 21.09 27.01 6.49
N SER A 479 20.74 27.73 7.56
CA SER A 479 20.24 29.08 7.50
C SER A 479 21.38 30.09 7.30
N ILE A 480 21.13 31.15 6.54
CA ILE A 480 22.04 32.31 6.46
C ILE A 480 22.26 32.93 7.86
N ARG A 481 21.31 32.71 8.78
CA ARG A 481 21.30 33.23 10.14
C ARG A 481 21.63 32.20 11.21
N ASP A 482 22.22 31.07 10.87
CA ASP A 482 22.61 30.05 11.83
C ASP A 482 23.46 30.61 12.97
N LYS A 483 24.35 31.58 12.66
CA LYS A 483 25.18 32.27 13.65
C LYS A 483 24.35 32.94 14.74
N GLU A 484 23.22 33.57 14.39
CA GLU A 484 22.35 34.25 15.37
C GLU A 484 21.69 33.23 16.32
N SER A 485 21.30 32.05 15.80
CA SER A 485 20.71 31.00 16.60
C SER A 485 21.74 30.28 17.49
N ILE A 486 22.97 30.12 17.01
CA ILE A 486 24.09 29.57 17.80
C ILE A 486 24.46 30.52 18.92
N GLU A 487 24.60 31.84 18.63
CA GLU A 487 24.91 32.85 19.62
C GLU A 487 23.81 32.93 20.72
N ALA A 488 22.51 32.86 20.33
CA ALA A 488 21.42 32.78 21.27
C ALA A 488 21.48 31.54 22.17
N ALA A 489 21.77 30.39 21.61
CA ALA A 489 21.95 29.15 22.40
C ALA A 489 23.11 29.26 23.39
N ASP A 490 24.25 29.83 22.96
CA ASP A 490 25.40 30.09 23.83
C ASP A 490 25.06 31.09 24.93
N GLU A 491 24.33 32.20 24.64
CA GLU A 491 23.86 33.18 25.61
C GLU A 491 22.99 32.57 26.72
N HIS A 492 22.11 31.61 26.34
CA HIS A 492 21.23 30.90 27.27
C HIS A 492 21.88 29.68 27.93
N GLY A 493 23.15 29.37 27.60
CA GLY A 493 23.87 28.21 28.12
C GLY A 493 23.26 26.89 27.66
N MET A 494 22.68 26.89 26.47
CA MET A 494 22.09 25.72 25.80
C MET A 494 23.14 25.01 24.92
N THR A 495 22.85 23.76 24.58
CA THR A 495 23.58 23.03 23.52
C THR A 495 22.76 23.03 22.24
N MET A 496 23.42 23.09 21.09
CA MET A 496 22.79 22.97 19.78
C MET A 496 23.59 22.00 18.91
N VAL A 497 22.85 21.11 18.24
CA VAL A 497 23.42 20.10 17.32
C VAL A 497 22.79 20.26 15.94
N PHE A 498 23.64 20.23 14.91
CA PHE A 498 23.23 20.19 13.51
C PHE A 498 23.27 18.78 12.97
N THR A 499 22.18 18.38 12.24
CA THR A 499 22.05 17.04 11.65
C THR A 499 22.36 16.99 10.15
N GLY A 500 22.47 18.14 9.48
CA GLY A 500 22.71 18.25 8.04
C GLY A 500 21.54 17.85 7.15
N ILE A 501 20.46 17.27 7.70
CA ILE A 501 19.31 16.80 6.94
C ILE A 501 18.00 17.38 7.46
N ARG A 502 17.25 17.98 6.53
CA ARG A 502 15.93 18.53 6.74
C ARG A 502 14.84 17.51 6.45
N HIS A 503 13.73 17.54 7.20
CA HIS A 503 12.61 16.58 7.11
C HIS A 503 11.27 17.26 6.83
N PHE A 504 11.17 18.11 5.80
CA PHE A 504 9.88 18.69 5.45
C PHE A 504 8.87 17.63 5.02
N LYS A 505 7.64 17.77 5.56
CA LYS A 505 6.48 16.95 5.23
C LYS A 505 5.23 17.84 5.13
N HIS A 506 4.60 17.88 3.98
CA HIS A 506 3.42 18.72 3.70
C HIS A 506 2.14 17.93 3.50
#